data_6d7f443716f1cd4d5cf6ceca348cbffc
#
_entry.id   6d7f443716f1cd4d5cf6ceca348cbffc
#
_cell.length_a   1.000
_cell.length_b   1.000
_cell.length_c   1.000
_cell.angle_alpha   90.00
_cell.angle_beta   90.00
_cell.angle_gamma   90.00
#
_symmetry.space_group_name_H-M   'P 1'
#
loop_
_entity.id
_entity.type
_entity.pdbx_description
1 polymer ?
#
loop_
_entity_poly.entity_id
_entity_poly.type
_entity_poly.pdbx_seq_one_letter_code
_entity_poly.pdbx_strand_id
1 'polypeptide(L)'
;MTTRTLDAPPDLDRRDETAWLDAMAGLARAGRAQDLDLPGLAEYLSDMAARDRREVECRLVVLLTHLLKWGGQPGRRSRGWRATVVEQRQELARLAASGTLRNHAEAVLADVYAKAVERAAAESGLSADHFPSACLYTVAELLVIDLPAIDA
;
A
#
# COMPACT_ATOMS: atom_id res chain seq x y z
N MET A 1 45.52 -3.43 -22.99
CA MET A 1 44.33 -3.89 -22.23
C MET A 1 43.18 -2.97 -22.57
N THR A 2 42.27 -3.44 -23.39
CA THR A 2 41.10 -2.66 -23.80
C THR A 2 40.05 -2.79 -22.69
N THR A 3 39.90 -1.75 -21.94
CA THR A 3 38.80 -1.64 -20.96
C THR A 3 37.50 -1.57 -21.74
N ARG A 4 36.79 -2.68 -21.81
CA ARG A 4 35.46 -2.72 -22.40
C ARG A 4 34.55 -2.02 -21.41
N THR A 5 34.29 -0.75 -21.68
CA THR A 5 33.24 0.00 -21.01
C THR A 5 31.92 -0.72 -21.33
N LEU A 6 31.36 -1.41 -20.33
CA LEU A 6 30.01 -1.90 -20.43
C LEU A 6 29.11 -0.66 -20.22
N ASP A 7 28.98 0.14 -21.26
CA ASP A 7 27.91 1.12 -21.35
C ASP A 7 26.62 0.33 -21.39
N ALA A 8 25.95 0.25 -20.25
CA ALA A 8 24.55 -0.14 -20.26
C ALA A 8 23.80 0.90 -21.08
N PRO A 9 23.15 0.52 -22.19
CA PRO A 9 22.48 1.50 -23.02
C PRO A 9 21.39 2.19 -22.17
N PRO A 10 21.24 3.51 -22.27
CA PRO A 10 20.29 4.30 -21.48
C PRO A 10 18.81 3.91 -21.66
N ASP A 11 18.53 2.98 -22.53
CA ASP A 11 17.21 2.52 -22.90
C ASP A 11 16.87 1.13 -22.30
N LEU A 12 17.78 0.53 -21.52
CA LEU A 12 17.57 -0.82 -20.97
C LEU A 12 16.48 -0.82 -19.89
N ASP A 13 16.36 0.25 -19.11
CA ASP A 13 15.41 0.41 -18.03
C ASP A 13 13.93 0.42 -18.50
N ARG A 14 13.69 0.95 -19.70
CA ARG A 14 12.34 1.06 -20.27
C ARG A 14 11.82 -0.22 -20.93
N ARG A 15 12.73 -1.09 -21.35
CA ARG A 15 12.41 -2.33 -22.10
C ARG A 15 12.48 -3.58 -21.25
N ASP A 16 13.42 -3.61 -20.30
CA ASP A 16 13.63 -4.75 -19.40
C ASP A 16 14.18 -4.25 -18.06
N GLU A 17 13.26 -3.84 -17.18
CA GLU A 17 13.58 -3.34 -15.85
C GLU A 17 14.34 -4.38 -15.02
N THR A 18 13.98 -5.66 -15.11
CA THR A 18 14.64 -6.72 -14.35
C THR A 18 16.10 -6.86 -14.76
N ALA A 19 16.40 -6.83 -16.06
CA ALA A 19 17.77 -6.90 -16.56
C ALA A 19 18.60 -5.68 -16.10
N TRP A 20 18.00 -4.49 -16.12
CA TRP A 20 18.65 -3.28 -15.63
C TRP A 20 18.93 -3.36 -14.11
N LEU A 21 17.99 -3.86 -13.32
CA LEU A 21 18.15 -4.07 -11.88
C LEU A 21 19.30 -5.06 -11.59
N ASP A 22 19.35 -6.17 -12.31
CA ASP A 22 20.42 -7.16 -12.16
C ASP A 22 21.78 -6.56 -12.51
N ALA A 23 21.86 -5.75 -13.56
CA ALA A 23 23.08 -5.06 -13.97
C ALA A 23 23.55 -4.07 -12.90
N MET A 24 22.64 -3.26 -12.35
CA MET A 24 22.95 -2.31 -11.26
C MET A 24 23.41 -3.02 -9.99
N ALA A 25 22.75 -4.11 -9.62
CA ALA A 25 23.13 -4.93 -8.47
C ALA A 25 24.54 -5.52 -8.65
N GLY A 26 24.88 -6.01 -9.85
CA GLY A 26 26.20 -6.54 -10.17
C GLY A 26 27.29 -5.48 -10.04
N LEU A 27 27.06 -4.28 -10.58
CA LEU A 27 28.00 -3.17 -10.48
C LEU A 27 28.20 -2.71 -9.03
N ALA A 28 27.13 -2.64 -8.25
CA ALA A 28 27.20 -2.27 -6.84
C ALA A 28 28.02 -3.29 -6.03
N ARG A 29 27.79 -4.61 -6.24
CA ARG A 29 28.54 -5.68 -5.57
C ARG A 29 30.02 -5.66 -5.94
N ALA A 30 30.34 -5.30 -7.19
CA ALA A 30 31.71 -5.18 -7.65
C ALA A 30 32.42 -3.90 -7.18
N GLY A 31 31.72 -3.01 -6.47
CA GLY A 31 32.27 -1.72 -6.01
C GLY A 31 32.51 -0.72 -7.14
N ARG A 32 31.85 -0.92 -8.29
CA ARG A 32 31.99 -0.07 -9.48
C ARG A 32 31.00 1.10 -9.45
N ALA A 33 31.15 1.96 -8.45
CA ALA A 33 30.23 3.07 -8.22
C ALA A 33 30.14 4.06 -9.40
N GLN A 34 31.24 4.27 -10.10
CA GLN A 34 31.31 5.18 -11.26
C GLN A 34 30.52 4.69 -12.48
N ASP A 35 30.18 3.40 -12.53
CA ASP A 35 29.46 2.79 -13.65
C ASP A 35 27.94 2.68 -13.35
N LEU A 36 27.51 3.05 -12.16
CA LEU A 36 26.10 3.06 -11.79
C LEU A 36 25.34 4.17 -12.51
N ASP A 37 24.15 3.85 -12.99
CA ASP A 37 23.17 4.82 -13.47
C ASP A 37 22.51 5.50 -12.27
N LEU A 38 23.15 6.51 -11.70
CA LEU A 38 22.64 7.20 -10.50
C LEU A 38 21.30 7.90 -10.74
N PRO A 39 21.07 8.62 -11.87
CA PRO A 39 19.74 9.19 -12.11
C PRO A 39 18.64 8.15 -12.20
N GLY A 40 18.85 7.05 -12.89
CA GLY A 40 17.91 5.95 -13.02
C GLY A 40 17.65 5.26 -11.67
N LEU A 41 18.70 5.05 -10.87
CA LEU A 41 18.56 4.50 -9.51
C LEU A 41 17.78 5.43 -8.59
N ALA A 42 18.02 6.73 -8.62
CA ALA A 42 17.30 7.69 -7.81
C ALA A 42 15.80 7.68 -8.14
N GLU A 43 15.44 7.65 -9.41
CA GLU A 43 14.06 7.55 -9.88
C GLU A 43 13.42 6.23 -9.43
N TYR A 44 14.09 5.11 -9.63
CA TYR A 44 13.61 3.79 -9.23
C TYR A 44 13.36 3.70 -7.73
N LEU A 45 14.31 4.15 -6.91
CA LEU A 45 14.18 4.12 -5.45
C LEU A 45 13.05 5.03 -4.96
N SER A 46 12.88 6.20 -5.56
CA SER A 46 11.76 7.10 -5.25
C SER A 46 10.42 6.48 -5.60
N ASP A 47 10.31 5.81 -6.74
CA ASP A 47 9.09 5.13 -7.18
C ASP A 47 8.75 3.96 -6.28
N MET A 48 9.74 3.20 -5.81
CA MET A 48 9.54 2.13 -4.84
C MET A 48 8.98 2.64 -3.51
N ALA A 49 9.55 3.73 -2.99
CA ALA A 49 9.07 4.36 -1.76
C ALA A 49 7.64 4.90 -1.93
N ALA A 50 7.33 5.50 -3.08
CA ALA A 50 5.98 5.97 -3.39
C ALA A 50 4.98 4.82 -3.54
N ARG A 51 5.40 3.68 -4.10
CA ARG A 51 4.58 2.47 -4.22
C ARG A 51 4.19 1.93 -2.86
N ASP A 52 5.12 1.85 -1.92
CA ASP A 52 4.85 1.37 -0.56
C ASP A 52 3.85 2.29 0.15
N ARG A 53 3.97 3.60 0.00
CA ARG A 53 3.01 4.56 0.55
C ARG A 53 1.62 4.39 -0.06
N ARG A 54 1.51 4.21 -1.37
CA ARG A 54 0.23 3.95 -2.05
C ARG A 54 -0.38 2.64 -1.60
N GLU A 55 0.43 1.62 -1.36
CA GLU A 55 -0.07 0.35 -0.84
C GLU A 55 -0.72 0.52 0.53
N VAL A 56 -0.09 1.27 1.44
CA VAL A 56 -0.69 1.61 2.74
C VAL A 56 -2.06 2.29 2.56
N GLU A 57 -2.14 3.29 1.69
CA GLU A 57 -3.39 4.00 1.42
C GLU A 57 -4.48 3.07 0.86
N CYS A 58 -4.14 2.23 -0.12
CA CYS A 58 -5.07 1.28 -0.72
C CYS A 58 -5.58 0.26 0.30
N ARG A 59 -4.71 -0.28 1.14
CA ARG A 59 -5.07 -1.23 2.20
C ARG A 59 -6.01 -0.60 3.23
N LEU A 60 -5.72 0.65 3.63
CA LEU A 60 -6.59 1.40 4.54
C LEU A 60 -7.98 1.64 3.94
N VAL A 61 -8.06 2.03 2.67
CA VAL A 61 -9.37 2.25 2.01
C VAL A 61 -10.19 0.97 2.00
N VAL A 62 -9.60 -0.16 1.65
CA VAL A 62 -10.31 -1.46 1.62
C VAL A 62 -10.77 -1.87 3.02
N LEU A 63 -9.90 -1.75 4.02
CA LEU A 63 -10.22 -2.07 5.41
C LEU A 63 -11.37 -1.21 5.93
N LEU A 64 -11.25 0.10 5.80
CA LEU A 64 -12.26 1.05 6.28
C LEU A 64 -13.59 0.88 5.54
N THR A 65 -13.57 0.64 4.23
CA THR A 65 -14.77 0.36 3.44
C THR A 65 -15.53 -0.84 4.00
N HIS A 66 -14.83 -1.93 4.32
CA HIS A 66 -15.46 -3.13 4.88
C HIS A 66 -15.97 -2.91 6.32
N LEU A 67 -15.24 -2.15 7.12
CA LEU A 67 -15.71 -1.77 8.46
C LEU A 67 -16.97 -0.91 8.40
N LEU A 68 -17.04 0.03 7.47
CA LEU A 68 -18.21 0.88 7.25
C LEU A 68 -19.42 0.05 6.79
N LYS A 69 -19.22 -0.84 5.83
CA LYS A 69 -20.30 -1.75 5.38
C LYS A 69 -20.76 -2.68 6.49
N TRP A 70 -19.82 -3.17 7.30
CA TRP A 70 -20.14 -4.02 8.45
C TRP A 70 -21.06 -3.31 9.45
N GLY A 71 -20.74 -2.06 9.78
CA GLY A 71 -21.55 -1.24 10.68
C GLY A 71 -22.88 -0.78 10.06
N GLY A 72 -22.84 -0.39 8.78
CA GLY A 72 -23.99 0.19 8.08
C GLY A 72 -24.99 -0.82 7.51
N GLN A 73 -24.59 -2.07 7.32
CA GLN A 73 -25.41 -3.12 6.71
C GLN A 73 -25.39 -4.42 7.53
N PRO A 74 -25.95 -4.43 8.76
CA PRO A 74 -25.91 -5.62 9.63
C PRO A 74 -26.49 -6.87 8.97
N GLY A 75 -27.53 -6.72 8.15
CA GLY A 75 -28.17 -7.82 7.46
C GLY A 75 -27.36 -8.41 6.30
N ARG A 76 -26.27 -7.78 5.90
CA ARG A 76 -25.41 -8.22 4.80
C ARG A 76 -24.01 -8.69 5.24
N ARG A 77 -23.76 -8.73 6.53
CA ARG A 77 -22.51 -9.23 7.09
C ARG A 77 -22.23 -10.64 6.59
N SER A 78 -20.99 -10.87 6.17
CA SER A 78 -20.59 -12.14 5.60
C SER A 78 -19.22 -12.56 6.10
N ARG A 79 -18.95 -13.87 5.98
CA ARG A 79 -17.61 -14.42 6.25
C ARG A 79 -16.56 -13.83 5.32
N GLY A 80 -16.95 -13.52 4.07
CA GLY A 80 -16.08 -12.87 3.10
C GLY A 80 -15.64 -11.48 3.54
N TRP A 81 -16.54 -10.67 4.08
CA TRP A 81 -16.20 -9.35 4.62
C TRP A 81 -15.24 -9.48 5.82
N ARG A 82 -15.52 -10.42 6.70
CA ARG A 82 -14.66 -10.68 7.84
C ARG A 82 -13.25 -11.14 7.41
N ALA A 83 -13.17 -12.03 6.45
CA ALA A 83 -11.88 -12.49 5.88
C ALA A 83 -11.10 -11.37 5.24
N THR A 84 -11.77 -10.45 4.53
CA THR A 84 -11.12 -9.27 3.95
C THR A 84 -10.55 -8.36 5.03
N VAL A 85 -11.28 -8.12 6.10
CA VAL A 85 -10.78 -7.31 7.24
C VAL A 85 -9.53 -7.95 7.85
N VAL A 86 -9.54 -9.25 8.06
CA VAL A 86 -8.37 -9.98 8.58
C VAL A 86 -7.17 -9.83 7.65
N GLU A 87 -7.36 -10.05 6.35
CA GLU A 87 -6.29 -9.94 5.35
C GLU A 87 -5.69 -8.53 5.31
N GLN A 88 -6.53 -7.51 5.21
CA GLN A 88 -6.07 -6.13 5.12
C GLN A 88 -5.36 -5.69 6.40
N ARG A 89 -5.87 -6.08 7.55
CA ARG A 89 -5.20 -5.83 8.84
C ARG A 89 -3.81 -6.44 8.89
N GLN A 90 -3.66 -7.69 8.47
CA GLN A 90 -2.38 -8.39 8.47
C GLN A 90 -1.37 -7.72 7.53
N GLU A 91 -1.81 -7.33 6.33
CA GLU A 91 -0.96 -6.64 5.37
C GLU A 91 -0.55 -5.25 5.85
N LEU A 92 -1.47 -4.51 6.47
CA LEU A 92 -1.17 -3.21 7.09
C LEU A 92 -0.18 -3.36 8.24
N ALA A 93 -0.34 -4.37 9.09
CA ALA A 93 0.60 -4.62 10.19
C ALA A 93 2.01 -4.92 9.67
N ARG A 94 2.11 -5.66 8.57
CA ARG A 94 3.38 -5.92 7.90
C ARG A 94 4.04 -4.63 7.40
N LEU A 95 3.29 -3.77 6.72
CA LEU A 95 3.77 -2.48 6.22
C LEU A 95 4.11 -1.52 7.36
N ALA A 96 3.29 -1.47 8.40
CA ALA A 96 3.45 -0.58 9.55
C ALA A 96 4.58 -0.98 10.51
N ALA A 97 5.24 -2.12 10.29
CA ALA A 97 6.53 -2.43 10.93
C ALA A 97 7.60 -1.39 10.54
N SER A 98 7.48 -0.76 9.37
CA SER A 98 8.22 0.45 9.02
C SER A 98 7.61 1.66 9.74
N GLY A 99 8.38 2.35 10.57
CA GLY A 99 7.94 3.58 11.25
C GLY A 99 7.53 4.67 10.27
N THR A 100 8.22 4.78 9.14
CA THR A 100 7.89 5.74 8.06
C THR A 100 6.52 5.45 7.47
N LEU A 101 6.20 4.21 7.17
CA LEU A 101 4.90 3.82 6.62
C LEU A 101 3.79 3.93 7.66
N ARG A 102 4.07 3.63 8.92
CA ARG A 102 3.11 3.85 10.01
C ARG A 102 2.77 5.33 10.16
N ASN A 103 3.77 6.20 10.17
CA ASN A 103 3.56 7.66 10.21
C ASN A 103 2.77 8.14 8.99
N HIS A 104 3.04 7.60 7.83
CA HIS A 104 2.26 7.90 6.62
C HIS A 104 0.80 7.49 6.78
N ALA A 105 0.52 6.30 7.30
CA ALA A 105 -0.83 5.83 7.58
C ALA A 105 -1.59 6.79 8.51
N GLU A 106 -0.95 7.26 9.56
CA GLU A 106 -1.53 8.24 10.49
C GLU A 106 -1.81 9.59 9.80
N ALA A 107 -0.89 10.04 8.95
CA ALA A 107 -1.02 11.31 8.24
C ALA A 107 -2.16 11.32 7.21
N VAL A 108 -2.41 10.19 6.54
CA VAL A 108 -3.41 10.08 5.46
C VAL A 108 -4.76 9.55 5.92
N LEU A 109 -4.92 9.17 7.18
CA LEU A 109 -6.10 8.46 7.68
C LEU A 109 -7.41 9.22 7.39
N ALA A 110 -7.45 10.52 7.60
CA ALA A 110 -8.63 11.33 7.33
C ALA A 110 -9.00 11.33 5.84
N ASP A 111 -8.02 11.46 4.97
CA ASP A 111 -8.23 11.49 3.51
C ASP A 111 -8.69 10.12 2.99
N VAL A 112 -8.07 9.05 3.45
CA VAL A 112 -8.47 7.69 3.05
C VAL A 112 -9.82 7.30 3.63
N TYR A 113 -10.18 7.81 4.81
CA TYR A 113 -11.51 7.62 5.37
C TYR A 113 -12.59 8.23 4.48
N ALA A 114 -12.39 9.45 3.98
CA ALA A 114 -13.31 10.09 3.05
C ALA A 114 -13.50 9.25 1.77
N LYS A 115 -12.43 8.69 1.23
CA LYS A 115 -12.49 7.77 0.08
C LYS A 115 -13.24 6.47 0.41
N ALA A 116 -13.04 5.94 1.60
CA ALA A 116 -13.72 4.73 2.06
C ALA A 116 -15.22 4.95 2.22
N VAL A 117 -15.65 6.11 2.72
CA VAL A 117 -17.07 6.49 2.80
C VAL A 117 -17.70 6.55 1.42
N GLU A 118 -17.04 7.20 0.47
CA GLU A 118 -17.51 7.28 -0.92
C GLU A 118 -17.67 5.89 -1.53
N ARG A 119 -16.68 5.04 -1.34
CA ARG A 119 -16.70 3.65 -1.84
C ARG A 119 -17.78 2.81 -1.16
N ALA A 120 -17.91 2.90 0.17
CA ALA A 120 -18.94 2.18 0.91
C ALA A 120 -20.36 2.62 0.50
N ALA A 121 -20.56 3.91 0.27
CA ALA A 121 -21.82 4.43 -0.25
C ALA A 121 -22.14 3.88 -1.64
N ALA A 122 -21.16 3.88 -2.53
CA ALA A 122 -21.33 3.35 -3.89
C ALA A 122 -21.63 1.83 -3.89
N GLU A 123 -20.93 1.07 -3.06
CA GLU A 123 -21.12 -0.39 -2.99
C GLU A 123 -22.40 -0.81 -2.28
N SER A 124 -22.87 -0.02 -1.32
CA SER A 124 -24.07 -0.32 -0.53
C SER A 124 -25.36 0.28 -1.09
N GLY A 125 -25.27 1.33 -1.90
CA GLY A 125 -26.41 2.14 -2.30
C GLY A 125 -26.92 3.09 -1.21
N LEU A 126 -26.27 3.13 -0.05
CA LEU A 126 -26.61 4.06 1.05
C LEU A 126 -26.00 5.44 0.78
N SER A 127 -26.64 6.49 1.33
CA SER A 127 -26.08 7.85 1.32
C SER A 127 -24.82 7.90 2.16
N ALA A 128 -23.86 8.75 1.75
CA ALA A 128 -22.66 9.02 2.54
C ALA A 128 -22.95 9.47 3.97
N ASP A 129 -24.06 10.19 4.17
CA ASP A 129 -24.51 10.66 5.50
C ASP A 129 -24.94 9.52 6.45
N HIS A 130 -25.13 8.32 5.92
CA HIS A 130 -25.43 7.13 6.70
C HIS A 130 -24.22 6.65 7.53
N PHE A 131 -23.02 7.01 7.10
CA PHE A 131 -21.78 6.61 7.75
C PHE A 131 -21.27 7.70 8.71
N PRO A 132 -20.44 7.36 9.72
CA PRO A 132 -19.88 8.35 10.63
C PRO A 132 -19.15 9.47 9.86
N SER A 133 -19.30 10.71 10.32
CA SER A 133 -18.69 11.89 9.67
C SER A 133 -17.16 11.94 9.80
N ALA A 134 -16.62 11.21 10.79
CA ALA A 134 -15.17 11.09 11.00
C ALA A 134 -14.80 9.64 11.31
N CYS A 135 -13.57 9.27 11.03
CA CYS A 135 -13.05 7.95 11.34
C CYS A 135 -13.10 7.68 12.85
N LEU A 136 -13.70 6.56 13.22
CA LEU A 136 -13.84 6.14 14.63
C LEU A 136 -12.61 5.40 15.16
N TYR A 137 -11.63 5.13 14.30
CA TYR A 137 -10.49 4.31 14.64
C TYR A 137 -9.19 5.10 14.50
N THR A 138 -8.24 4.79 15.37
CA THR A 138 -6.84 5.16 15.18
C THR A 138 -6.13 4.10 14.34
N VAL A 139 -4.97 4.43 13.78
CA VAL A 139 -4.14 3.43 13.06
C VAL A 139 -3.79 2.27 14.00
N ALA A 140 -3.41 2.54 15.24
CA ALA A 140 -3.10 1.49 16.22
C ALA A 140 -4.26 0.51 16.41
N GLU A 141 -5.48 1.00 16.48
CA GLU A 141 -6.69 0.17 16.58
C GLU A 141 -6.94 -0.63 15.30
N LEU A 142 -6.74 -0.03 14.12
CA LEU A 142 -6.92 -0.71 12.84
C LEU A 142 -5.95 -1.88 12.62
N LEU A 143 -4.74 -1.79 13.18
CA LEU A 143 -3.74 -2.85 13.05
C LEU A 143 -4.09 -4.13 13.82
N VAL A 144 -4.99 -4.05 14.79
CA VAL A 144 -5.39 -5.17 15.66
C VAL A 144 -6.88 -5.43 15.64
N ILE A 145 -7.64 -4.71 14.79
CA ILE A 145 -9.09 -4.83 14.76
C ILE A 145 -9.53 -6.24 14.39
N ASP A 146 -10.54 -6.73 15.08
CA ASP A 146 -11.19 -7.98 14.76
C ASP A 146 -12.71 -7.80 14.77
N LEU A 147 -13.37 -8.50 13.87
CA LEU A 147 -14.83 -8.52 13.81
C LEU A 147 -15.35 -9.80 14.47
N PRO A 148 -16.52 -9.73 15.14
CA PRO A 148 -17.10 -10.91 15.75
C PRO A 148 -17.37 -11.98 14.69
N ALA A 149 -17.28 -13.24 15.10
CA ALA A 149 -17.67 -14.37 14.26
C ALA A 149 -19.15 -14.25 13.89
N ILE A 150 -19.48 -14.64 12.66
CA ILE A 150 -20.87 -14.74 12.22
C ILE A 150 -21.35 -16.13 12.60
N ASP A 151 -22.33 -16.18 13.48
CA ASP A 151 -23.01 -17.43 13.79
C ASP A 151 -23.70 -17.97 12.54
N ALA A 152 -23.51 -19.26 12.31
CA ALA A 152 -24.06 -19.91 11.13
C ALA A 152 -25.60 -20.04 11.22
#